data_2565aaaf693f7e394199f1d5611bfd2b
#
_entry.id   2565aaaf693f7e394199f1d5611bfd2b
#
_cell.length_a   1.000
_cell.length_b   1.000
_cell.length_c   1.000
_cell.angle_alpha   90.00
_cell.angle_beta   90.00
_cell.angle_gamma   90.00
#
_symmetry.space_group_name_H-M   'P 1'
#
loop_
_entity.id
_entity.type
_entity.pdbx_description
1 polymer ?
#
loop_
_entity_poly.entity_id
_entity_poly.type
_entity_poly.pdbx_seq_one_letter_code
_entity_poly.pdbx_strand_id
1 'polypeptide(L)'
;MPRMSEDRPGDDPTCRAVLGRIVLLATLLTACAPRTAEVRVAFDRNAVTKVEARGLADRRSGRRVTADDPVRIASISKLVVAMGVMRLVEAGRLDLDADVSTALGWRLRHPGFPDVPVTLRLLLSHRSGLTDAADYAIPLGDTLRARLADPRAWDASHASGTFFRYTNLNFPVVASVIERATGERFDRAMARWVIDPLKLDACFNWAACAPDRAARAVVLYRDDGAVATDDLRGRPPACPVNAPPGSACDLSRYRPGENGALFSPQGGLRISMRDLATLGRVLLNDGVGFLSPASVAVLTTPVWTYDGTNGVTGEGGDGGFFCRYALAVQTLATARAGCRDDPVGDGRARVGHAGDAYGLRSGLWIDRAAGTGVAFFATAVADGARGRRSAFSPAEERLMRGARRASAR
;
A
#
# COMPACT_ATOMS: atom_id res chain seq x y z
N MET A 1 3.10 -24.09 46.41
CA MET A 1 2.96 -23.32 45.15
C MET A 1 2.23 -22.03 45.47
N PRO A 2 2.88 -20.86 45.54
CA PRO A 2 2.20 -19.61 45.77
C PRO A 2 1.80 -18.99 44.43
N ARG A 3 0.63 -18.37 44.39
CA ARG A 3 0.05 -17.62 43.29
C ARG A 3 0.84 -16.33 43.09
N MET A 4 1.36 -16.11 41.86
CA MET A 4 1.90 -14.82 41.46
C MET A 4 0.74 -13.92 41.02
N SER A 5 0.69 -12.75 41.63
CA SER A 5 -0.23 -11.66 41.33
C SER A 5 0.14 -11.02 39.97
N GLU A 6 -0.85 -10.89 39.09
CA GLU A 6 -0.72 -10.11 37.86
C GLU A 6 -0.72 -8.60 38.21
N ASP A 7 0.43 -7.98 38.07
CA ASP A 7 0.53 -6.52 38.05
C ASP A 7 0.05 -6.00 36.68
N ARG A 8 -1.05 -5.24 36.70
CA ARG A 8 -1.48 -4.43 35.57
C ARG A 8 -0.53 -3.25 35.38
N PRO A 9 -0.07 -2.93 34.18
CA PRO A 9 0.74 -1.74 33.94
C PRO A 9 -0.10 -0.49 34.21
N GLY A 10 0.44 0.35 35.12
CA GLY A 10 -0.18 1.57 35.58
C GLY A 10 -0.34 2.64 34.51
N ASP A 11 -1.38 3.40 34.64
CA ASP A 11 -1.64 4.65 33.93
C ASP A 11 -0.46 5.62 34.06
N ASP A 12 0.04 6.10 32.92
CA ASP A 12 1.10 7.12 32.81
C ASP A 12 0.56 8.46 33.40
N PRO A 13 1.15 8.98 34.50
CA PRO A 13 0.59 10.14 35.21
C PRO A 13 0.87 11.47 34.54
N THR A 14 1.46 11.55 33.35
CA THR A 14 1.95 12.78 32.74
C THR A 14 0.91 13.64 32.01
N CYS A 15 -0.37 13.25 32.03
CA CYS A 15 -1.48 14.02 31.42
C CYS A 15 -2.64 14.31 32.39
N ARG A 16 -2.46 14.26 33.71
CA ARG A 16 -3.51 14.72 34.64
C ARG A 16 -3.34 16.21 34.93
N ALA A 17 -4.41 16.94 34.64
CA ALA A 17 -4.54 18.37 34.96
C ALA A 17 -4.42 18.58 36.47
N VAL A 18 -3.49 19.45 36.89
CA VAL A 18 -3.43 20.00 38.24
C VAL A 18 -4.49 21.10 38.32
N LEU A 19 -5.63 20.81 38.92
CA LEU A 19 -6.58 21.82 39.42
C LEU A 19 -6.13 22.22 40.81
N GLY A 20 -5.59 23.43 40.96
CA GLY A 20 -5.31 23.99 42.26
C GLY A 20 -4.62 25.34 42.26
N ARG A 21 -5.44 26.36 42.47
CA ARG A 21 -5.11 27.76 42.94
C ARG A 21 -4.61 28.78 41.91
N ILE A 22 -5.45 29.78 41.78
CA ILE A 22 -5.38 31.00 40.99
C ILE A 22 -4.09 31.79 41.30
N VAL A 23 -3.19 31.87 40.30
CA VAL A 23 -2.27 32.99 40.10
C VAL A 23 -2.26 33.22 38.59
N LEU A 24 -2.48 34.47 38.17
CA LEU A 24 -2.44 34.89 36.76
C LEU A 24 -1.07 34.59 36.16
N LEU A 25 -0.90 33.42 35.55
CA LEU A 25 0.18 33.12 34.62
C LEU A 25 -0.50 32.62 33.33
N ALA A 26 -0.12 33.22 32.22
CA ALA A 26 -0.54 32.78 30.88
C ALA A 26 -0.25 31.28 30.76
N THR A 27 -1.25 30.45 30.93
CA THR A 27 -1.18 29.00 30.66
C THR A 27 -1.05 28.83 29.18
N LEU A 28 0.17 28.62 28.71
CA LEU A 28 0.45 27.91 27.46
C LEU A 28 -0.21 26.52 27.59
N LEU A 29 -1.42 26.41 27.09
CA LEU A 29 -2.05 25.11 26.79
C LEU A 29 -1.18 24.42 25.73
N THR A 30 -0.11 23.74 26.15
CA THR A 30 0.53 22.74 25.35
C THR A 30 -0.49 21.61 25.18
N ALA A 31 -1.38 21.77 24.19
CA ALA A 31 -2.20 20.65 23.74
C ALA A 31 -1.22 19.50 23.42
N CYS A 32 -1.30 18.41 24.18
CA CYS A 32 -0.51 17.20 23.93
C CYS A 32 -0.70 16.84 22.45
N ALA A 33 0.33 16.98 21.63
CA ALA A 33 0.23 16.63 20.23
C ALA A 33 -0.13 15.13 20.13
N PRO A 34 -1.13 14.76 19.33
CA PRO A 34 -1.52 13.37 19.23
C PRO A 34 -0.29 12.53 18.85
N ARG A 35 -0.09 11.41 19.57
CA ARG A 35 1.06 10.52 19.35
C ARG A 35 1.07 9.86 17.97
N THR A 36 -0.09 9.83 17.29
CA THR A 36 -0.27 9.28 15.96
C THR A 36 -0.04 10.33 14.90
N ALA A 37 0.63 9.98 13.79
CA ALA A 37 0.68 10.80 12.60
C ALA A 37 -0.54 10.50 11.73
N GLU A 38 -1.25 11.57 11.32
CA GLU A 38 -2.34 11.50 10.36
C GLU A 38 -2.18 12.60 9.32
N VAL A 39 -2.29 12.23 8.06
CA VAL A 39 -2.32 13.18 6.94
C VAL A 39 -3.48 12.82 6.02
N ARG A 40 -4.20 13.84 5.60
CA ARG A 40 -5.28 13.74 4.61
C ARG A 40 -5.14 14.87 3.59
N VAL A 41 -5.14 14.50 2.31
CA VAL A 41 -5.12 15.42 1.16
C VAL A 41 -6.35 15.13 0.31
N ALA A 42 -7.28 16.06 0.27
CA ALA A 42 -8.41 16.01 -0.66
C ALA A 42 -8.05 16.77 -1.95
N PHE A 43 -8.56 16.29 -3.08
CA PHE A 43 -8.29 16.87 -4.37
C PHE A 43 -9.50 16.72 -5.30
N ASP A 44 -9.53 17.55 -6.32
CA ASP A 44 -10.43 17.44 -7.48
C ASP A 44 -9.63 17.28 -8.77
N ARG A 45 -10.29 17.39 -9.91
CA ARG A 45 -9.64 17.30 -11.23
C ARG A 45 -8.53 18.34 -11.42
N ASN A 46 -8.65 19.51 -10.82
CA ASN A 46 -7.79 20.67 -11.08
C ASN A 46 -6.67 20.84 -10.03
N ALA A 47 -6.98 20.61 -8.74
CA ALA A 47 -6.07 20.96 -7.65
C ALA A 47 -6.24 20.08 -6.41
N VAL A 48 -5.28 20.20 -5.48
CA VAL A 48 -5.46 19.85 -4.09
C VAL A 48 -6.39 20.89 -3.45
N THR A 49 -7.51 20.43 -2.90
CA THR A 49 -8.57 21.31 -2.34
C THR A 49 -8.45 21.47 -0.83
N LYS A 50 -7.87 20.49 -0.12
CA LYS A 50 -7.68 20.56 1.33
C LYS A 50 -6.52 19.69 1.77
N VAL A 51 -5.73 20.21 2.71
CA VAL A 51 -4.66 19.48 3.40
C VAL A 51 -4.90 19.52 4.90
N GLU A 52 -4.86 18.35 5.54
CA GLU A 52 -4.97 18.19 6.99
C GLU A 52 -3.82 17.28 7.44
N ALA A 53 -2.98 17.77 8.37
CA ALA A 53 -1.85 17.03 8.94
C ALA A 53 -1.86 17.19 10.46
N ARG A 54 -1.70 16.09 11.21
CA ARG A 54 -1.73 16.08 12.67
C ARG A 54 -0.73 15.07 13.21
N GLY A 55 -0.19 15.35 14.39
CA GLY A 55 0.71 14.47 15.12
C GLY A 55 2.16 14.56 14.67
N LEU A 56 2.93 13.54 15.01
CA LEU A 56 4.38 13.54 14.89
C LEU A 56 4.83 12.52 13.83
N ALA A 57 5.64 12.98 12.90
CA ALA A 57 6.32 12.12 11.94
C ALA A 57 7.43 11.28 12.60
N ASP A 58 8.03 11.80 13.66
CA ASP A 58 9.01 11.10 14.49
C ASP A 58 8.79 11.54 15.97
N ARG A 59 8.40 10.58 16.81
CA ARG A 59 8.13 10.83 18.24
C ARG A 59 9.40 11.18 19.01
N ARG A 60 10.53 10.63 18.62
CA ARG A 60 11.81 10.85 19.29
C ARG A 60 12.31 12.28 19.13
N SER A 61 12.22 12.83 17.92
CA SER A 61 12.65 14.21 17.64
C SER A 61 11.55 15.24 17.90
N GLY A 62 10.30 14.81 18.10
CA GLY A 62 9.15 15.71 18.20
C GLY A 62 8.75 16.35 16.86
N ARG A 63 9.29 15.88 15.73
CA ARG A 63 9.01 16.44 14.40
C ARG A 63 7.55 16.23 14.00
N ARG A 64 6.85 17.34 13.75
CA ARG A 64 5.47 17.31 13.27
C ARG A 64 5.42 16.73 11.86
N VAL A 65 4.34 15.99 11.58
CA VAL A 65 4.08 15.45 10.24
C VAL A 65 3.53 16.53 9.31
N THR A 66 3.91 16.47 8.04
CA THR A 66 3.39 17.31 6.96
C THR A 66 2.83 16.45 5.83
N ALA A 67 2.12 17.08 4.87
CA ALA A 67 1.63 16.38 3.67
C ALA A 67 2.73 16.05 2.65
N ASP A 68 3.91 16.63 2.86
CA ASP A 68 5.08 16.50 1.98
C ASP A 68 6.11 15.51 2.53
N ASP A 69 5.85 14.91 3.69
CA ASP A 69 6.72 13.89 4.27
C ASP A 69 6.53 12.53 3.58
N PRO A 70 7.60 11.87 3.12
CA PRO A 70 7.49 10.53 2.55
C PRO A 70 7.15 9.51 3.62
N VAL A 71 6.13 8.72 3.36
CA VAL A 71 5.66 7.62 4.20
C VAL A 71 5.54 6.35 3.37
N ARG A 72 5.80 5.20 3.97
CA ARG A 72 5.47 3.90 3.36
C ARG A 72 3.95 3.80 3.20
N ILE A 73 3.48 3.58 1.98
CA ILE A 73 2.03 3.53 1.69
C ILE A 73 1.46 2.11 1.61
N ALA A 74 2.24 1.12 1.99
CA ALA A 74 1.85 -0.29 1.93
C ALA A 74 1.23 -0.66 0.57
N SER A 75 0.10 -1.35 0.56
CA SER A 75 -0.48 -1.96 -0.64
C SER A 75 -0.95 -1.00 -1.73
N ILE A 76 -1.05 0.30 -1.47
CA ILE A 76 -1.26 1.29 -2.54
C ILE A 76 -0.10 1.25 -3.56
N SER A 77 1.08 0.77 -3.15
CA SER A 77 2.21 0.51 -4.04
C SER A 77 1.84 -0.34 -5.24
N LYS A 78 0.93 -1.31 -5.07
CA LYS A 78 0.45 -2.22 -6.12
C LYS A 78 -0.21 -1.47 -7.27
N LEU A 79 -1.05 -0.48 -6.95
CA LEU A 79 -1.68 0.39 -7.94
C LEU A 79 -0.64 1.17 -8.74
N VAL A 80 0.38 1.70 -8.07
CA VAL A 80 1.47 2.45 -8.75
C VAL A 80 2.30 1.53 -9.64
N VAL A 81 2.56 0.29 -9.20
CA VAL A 81 3.21 -0.73 -10.05
C VAL A 81 2.36 -1.06 -11.27
N ALA A 82 1.05 -1.22 -11.12
CA ALA A 82 0.15 -1.47 -12.24
C ALA A 82 0.10 -0.29 -13.23
N MET A 83 0.20 0.96 -12.76
CA MET A 83 0.38 2.12 -13.65
C MET A 83 1.69 2.02 -14.45
N GLY A 84 2.78 1.55 -13.84
CA GLY A 84 4.05 1.28 -14.52
C GLY A 84 3.92 0.16 -15.57
N VAL A 85 3.21 -0.92 -15.25
CA VAL A 85 2.90 -1.98 -16.22
C VAL A 85 2.12 -1.42 -17.40
N MET A 86 1.09 -0.59 -17.18
CA MET A 86 0.32 0.02 -18.27
C MET A 86 1.18 0.94 -19.15
N ARG A 87 2.13 1.68 -18.59
CA ARG A 87 3.10 2.46 -19.37
C ARG A 87 3.95 1.57 -20.29
N LEU A 88 4.38 0.42 -19.77
CA LEU A 88 5.16 -0.54 -20.57
C LEU A 88 4.29 -1.24 -21.62
N VAL A 89 3.01 -1.47 -21.36
CA VAL A 89 2.04 -1.98 -22.34
C VAL A 89 1.84 -0.96 -23.48
N GLU A 90 1.61 0.32 -23.17
CA GLU A 90 1.50 1.39 -24.17
C GLU A 90 2.77 1.55 -25.03
N ALA A 91 3.94 1.28 -24.43
CA ALA A 91 5.22 1.27 -25.12
C ALA A 91 5.50 -0.01 -25.94
N GLY A 92 4.56 -0.96 -25.98
CA GLY A 92 4.70 -2.24 -26.69
C GLY A 92 5.75 -3.18 -26.08
N ARG A 93 6.14 -2.95 -24.82
CA ARG A 93 7.16 -3.77 -24.13
C ARG A 93 6.56 -4.91 -23.31
N LEU A 94 5.30 -4.80 -22.92
CA LEU A 94 4.55 -5.80 -22.19
C LEU A 94 3.18 -6.02 -22.85
N ASP A 95 2.64 -7.22 -22.65
CA ASP A 95 1.27 -7.58 -22.97
C ASP A 95 0.61 -8.13 -21.71
N LEU A 96 -0.59 -7.64 -21.38
CA LEU A 96 -1.32 -8.05 -20.19
C LEU A 96 -1.76 -9.52 -20.23
N ASP A 97 -1.97 -10.06 -21.42
CA ASP A 97 -2.57 -11.36 -21.65
C ASP A 97 -1.56 -12.43 -22.15
N ALA A 98 -0.32 -12.01 -22.45
CA ALA A 98 0.75 -12.93 -22.76
C ALA A 98 1.16 -13.76 -21.54
N ASP A 99 1.61 -14.98 -21.81
CA ASP A 99 2.21 -15.86 -20.81
C ASP A 99 3.50 -15.23 -20.26
N VAL A 100 3.53 -14.94 -18.96
CA VAL A 100 4.69 -14.32 -18.32
C VAL A 100 5.95 -15.19 -18.37
N SER A 101 5.82 -16.50 -18.66
CA SER A 101 6.96 -17.40 -18.82
C SER A 101 7.92 -16.94 -19.91
N THR A 102 7.40 -16.34 -20.98
CA THR A 102 8.21 -15.79 -22.08
C THR A 102 9.10 -14.66 -21.57
N ALA A 103 8.54 -13.70 -20.84
CA ALA A 103 9.30 -12.59 -20.29
C ALA A 103 10.29 -13.04 -19.21
N LEU A 104 9.88 -13.98 -18.35
CA LEU A 104 10.73 -14.51 -17.25
C LEU A 104 11.91 -15.34 -17.77
N GLY A 105 11.81 -15.97 -18.97
CA GLY A 105 12.82 -16.87 -19.51
C GLY A 105 12.79 -18.27 -18.87
N TRP A 106 11.72 -18.62 -18.14
CA TRP A 106 11.47 -19.93 -17.57
C TRP A 106 9.96 -20.14 -17.40
N ARG A 107 9.53 -21.42 -17.45
CA ARG A 107 8.12 -21.77 -17.40
C ARG A 107 7.57 -21.56 -15.98
N LEU A 108 6.64 -20.63 -15.83
CA LEU A 108 5.84 -20.41 -14.62
C LEU A 108 4.46 -21.02 -14.84
N ARG A 109 4.11 -22.03 -14.04
CA ARG A 109 2.82 -22.71 -14.11
C ARG A 109 2.39 -23.14 -12.73
N HIS A 110 1.08 -23.16 -12.56
CA HIS A 110 0.46 -23.79 -11.40
C HIS A 110 0.72 -25.31 -11.45
N PRO A 111 1.29 -25.96 -10.40
CA PRO A 111 1.65 -27.37 -10.44
C PRO A 111 0.46 -28.30 -10.75
N GLY A 112 -0.71 -28.01 -10.19
CA GLY A 112 -1.95 -28.79 -10.40
C GLY A 112 -2.69 -28.46 -11.69
N PHE A 113 -2.33 -27.34 -12.38
CA PHE A 113 -2.98 -26.91 -13.62
C PHE A 113 -1.94 -26.43 -14.65
N PRO A 114 -1.05 -27.31 -15.11
CA PRO A 114 0.14 -26.93 -15.87
C PRO A 114 -0.14 -26.39 -17.28
N ASP A 115 -1.35 -26.57 -17.80
CA ASP A 115 -1.74 -26.10 -19.12
C ASP A 115 -2.29 -24.67 -19.12
N VAL A 116 -2.63 -24.13 -17.94
CA VAL A 116 -3.16 -22.76 -17.81
C VAL A 116 -2.02 -21.76 -17.69
N PRO A 117 -1.88 -20.81 -18.62
CA PRO A 117 -0.86 -19.78 -18.54
C PRO A 117 -1.13 -18.80 -17.40
N VAL A 118 -0.06 -18.30 -16.78
CA VAL A 118 -0.11 -17.17 -15.87
C VAL A 118 0.18 -15.88 -16.67
N THR A 119 -0.67 -14.88 -16.54
CA THR A 119 -0.54 -13.60 -17.26
C THR A 119 -0.42 -12.43 -16.31
N LEU A 120 0.04 -11.27 -16.78
CA LEU A 120 0.07 -10.03 -15.98
C LEU A 120 -1.33 -9.63 -15.51
N ARG A 121 -2.36 -9.82 -16.35
CA ARG A 121 -3.76 -9.57 -15.97
C ARG A 121 -4.17 -10.41 -14.77
N LEU A 122 -3.84 -11.68 -14.74
CA LEU A 122 -4.15 -12.59 -13.63
C LEU A 122 -3.38 -12.24 -12.36
N LEU A 123 -2.11 -11.87 -12.47
CA LEU A 123 -1.28 -11.42 -11.34
C LEU A 123 -1.81 -10.11 -10.72
N LEU A 124 -2.06 -9.10 -11.56
CA LEU A 124 -2.56 -7.80 -11.12
C LEU A 124 -3.98 -7.84 -10.57
N SER A 125 -4.79 -8.81 -10.98
CA SER A 125 -6.15 -9.00 -10.48
C SER A 125 -6.27 -10.03 -9.36
N HIS A 126 -5.15 -10.52 -8.82
CA HIS A 126 -5.13 -11.54 -7.75
C HIS A 126 -5.88 -12.83 -8.07
N ARG A 127 -5.83 -13.24 -9.35
CA ARG A 127 -6.46 -14.47 -9.87
C ARG A 127 -5.44 -15.45 -10.46
N SER A 128 -4.17 -15.30 -10.11
CA SER A 128 -3.08 -16.13 -10.63
C SER A 128 -3.03 -17.55 -10.06
N GLY A 129 -3.74 -17.81 -8.95
CA GLY A 129 -3.61 -19.03 -8.16
C GLY A 129 -2.42 -19.04 -7.20
N LEU A 130 -1.65 -17.93 -7.09
CA LEU A 130 -0.61 -17.80 -6.06
C LEU A 130 -1.21 -17.54 -4.68
N THR A 131 -0.45 -17.94 -3.63
CA THR A 131 -0.75 -17.68 -2.22
C THR A 131 0.47 -17.15 -1.47
N ASP A 132 0.28 -16.47 -0.34
CA ASP A 132 1.37 -15.99 0.51
C ASP A 132 1.91 -17.05 1.50
N ALA A 133 1.43 -18.29 1.45
CA ALA A 133 1.87 -19.35 2.38
C ALA A 133 3.34 -19.77 2.18
N ALA A 134 3.94 -19.44 1.03
CA ALA A 134 5.37 -19.63 0.79
C ALA A 134 6.23 -18.40 1.12
N ASP A 135 5.65 -17.37 1.73
CA ASP A 135 6.25 -16.07 1.99
C ASP A 135 6.67 -15.32 0.71
N TYR A 136 6.36 -14.04 0.65
CA TYR A 136 6.71 -13.13 -0.45
C TYR A 136 7.96 -12.29 -0.18
N ALA A 137 8.52 -12.36 1.04
CA ALA A 137 9.77 -11.70 1.40
C ALA A 137 10.95 -12.60 1.03
N ILE A 138 11.48 -12.43 -0.17
CA ILE A 138 12.58 -13.23 -0.71
C ILE A 138 13.88 -12.45 -0.51
N PRO A 139 14.83 -12.91 0.33
CA PRO A 139 16.04 -12.16 0.63
C PRO A 139 17.03 -12.11 -0.54
N LEU A 140 17.99 -11.20 -0.44
CA LEU A 140 19.11 -11.10 -1.38
C LEU A 140 19.91 -12.40 -1.39
N GLY A 141 20.18 -12.92 -2.59
CA GLY A 141 20.82 -14.23 -2.80
C GLY A 141 19.84 -15.36 -3.12
N ASP A 142 18.58 -15.23 -2.72
CA ASP A 142 17.53 -16.17 -3.11
C ASP A 142 16.87 -15.73 -4.44
N THR A 143 16.19 -16.66 -5.11
CA THR A 143 15.53 -16.40 -6.39
C THR A 143 14.02 -16.58 -6.30
N LEU A 144 13.29 -15.80 -7.09
CA LEU A 144 11.85 -15.95 -7.26
C LEU A 144 11.49 -17.35 -7.77
N ARG A 145 12.29 -17.90 -8.70
CA ARG A 145 12.06 -19.25 -9.27
C ARG A 145 12.10 -20.32 -8.19
N ALA A 146 13.07 -20.27 -7.28
CA ALA A 146 13.15 -21.21 -6.16
C ALA A 146 11.96 -21.08 -5.20
N ARG A 147 11.51 -19.83 -4.92
CA ARG A 147 10.33 -19.58 -4.08
C ARG A 147 9.06 -20.18 -4.68
N LEU A 148 8.87 -20.02 -5.97
CA LEU A 148 7.67 -20.51 -6.68
C LEU A 148 7.69 -22.00 -6.99
N ALA A 149 8.82 -22.69 -6.74
CA ALA A 149 8.88 -24.15 -6.73
C ALA A 149 8.28 -24.78 -5.46
N ASP A 150 8.10 -23.99 -4.39
CA ASP A 150 7.41 -24.42 -3.17
C ASP A 150 5.91 -24.63 -3.47
N PRO A 151 5.35 -25.83 -3.27
CA PRO A 151 3.92 -26.07 -3.54
C PRO A 151 2.99 -25.18 -2.70
N ARG A 152 3.43 -24.70 -1.55
CA ARG A 152 2.68 -23.74 -0.71
C ARG A 152 2.48 -22.38 -1.38
N ALA A 153 3.27 -22.05 -2.42
CA ALA A 153 3.06 -20.83 -3.19
C ALA A 153 1.78 -20.86 -4.04
N TRP A 154 1.10 -21.98 -4.13
CA TRP A 154 -0.02 -22.20 -5.03
C TRP A 154 -1.28 -22.63 -4.29
N ASP A 155 -2.44 -22.18 -4.77
CA ASP A 155 -3.75 -22.65 -4.29
C ASP A 155 -4.00 -24.08 -4.77
N ALA A 156 -4.13 -25.01 -3.83
CA ALA A 156 -4.26 -26.44 -4.18
C ALA A 156 -5.56 -26.79 -4.95
N SER A 157 -6.55 -25.91 -4.92
CA SER A 157 -7.91 -26.22 -5.36
C SER A 157 -8.35 -25.45 -6.61
N HIS A 158 -7.69 -24.33 -6.95
CA HIS A 158 -8.19 -23.44 -7.97
C HIS A 158 -7.15 -23.13 -9.05
N ALA A 159 -7.52 -23.34 -10.29
CA ALA A 159 -6.71 -22.97 -11.45
C ALA A 159 -6.56 -21.44 -11.56
N SER A 160 -5.46 -21.00 -12.18
CA SER A 160 -5.28 -19.61 -12.55
C SER A 160 -6.49 -19.09 -13.33
N GLY A 161 -7.02 -17.92 -12.95
CA GLY A 161 -8.17 -17.28 -13.56
C GLY A 161 -9.53 -17.64 -12.96
N THR A 162 -9.65 -18.64 -12.09
CA THR A 162 -10.95 -19.12 -11.60
C THR A 162 -11.34 -18.56 -10.24
N PHE A 163 -10.35 -18.19 -9.40
CA PHE A 163 -10.61 -17.81 -8.01
C PHE A 163 -9.82 -16.55 -7.62
N PHE A 164 -10.43 -15.63 -6.89
CA PHE A 164 -9.77 -14.46 -6.35
C PHE A 164 -9.21 -14.76 -4.96
N ARG A 165 -7.91 -14.50 -4.80
CA ARG A 165 -7.24 -14.49 -3.50
C ARG A 165 -6.22 -13.37 -3.49
N TYR A 166 -6.44 -12.38 -2.63
CA TYR A 166 -5.46 -11.30 -2.47
C TYR A 166 -4.12 -11.88 -2.01
N THR A 167 -3.04 -11.60 -2.77
CA THR A 167 -1.75 -12.26 -2.61
C THR A 167 -0.61 -11.30 -2.91
N ASN A 168 0.29 -11.11 -1.95
CA ASN A 168 1.46 -10.24 -2.12
C ASN A 168 2.48 -10.85 -3.08
N LEU A 169 2.63 -12.16 -3.11
CA LEU A 169 3.59 -12.90 -3.94
C LEU A 169 3.39 -12.66 -5.46
N ASN A 170 2.20 -12.20 -5.88
CA ASN A 170 1.97 -11.77 -7.26
C ASN A 170 2.95 -10.66 -7.70
N PHE A 171 3.26 -9.73 -6.82
CA PHE A 171 4.03 -8.53 -7.17
C PHE A 171 5.53 -8.77 -7.34
N PRO A 172 6.21 -9.64 -6.59
CA PRO A 172 7.51 -10.19 -6.96
C PRO A 172 7.58 -10.71 -8.40
N VAL A 173 6.54 -11.43 -8.87
CA VAL A 173 6.47 -11.90 -10.26
C VAL A 173 6.33 -10.74 -11.23
N VAL A 174 5.39 -9.82 -10.98
CA VAL A 174 5.19 -8.61 -11.80
C VAL A 174 6.48 -7.79 -11.88
N ALA A 175 7.18 -7.59 -10.76
CA ALA A 175 8.43 -6.85 -10.72
C ALA A 175 9.54 -7.55 -11.53
N SER A 176 9.67 -8.88 -11.42
CA SER A 176 10.62 -9.65 -12.25
C SER A 176 10.31 -9.53 -13.74
N VAL A 177 9.03 -9.51 -14.13
CA VAL A 177 8.61 -9.27 -15.52
C VAL A 177 8.97 -7.85 -15.97
N ILE A 178 8.75 -6.83 -15.15
CA ILE A 178 9.16 -5.45 -15.43
C ILE A 178 10.68 -5.37 -15.63
N GLU A 179 11.45 -5.99 -14.73
CA GLU A 179 12.92 -6.02 -14.82
C GLU A 179 13.42 -6.68 -16.11
N ARG A 180 12.81 -7.80 -16.51
CA ARG A 180 13.15 -8.49 -17.77
C ARG A 180 12.81 -7.64 -18.99
N ALA A 181 11.65 -6.99 -19.00
CA ALA A 181 11.21 -6.16 -20.11
C ALA A 181 12.03 -4.88 -20.26
N THR A 182 12.57 -4.35 -19.17
CA THR A 182 13.33 -3.09 -19.17
C THR A 182 14.84 -3.28 -19.16
N GLY A 183 15.34 -4.42 -18.68
CA GLY A 183 16.76 -4.65 -18.41
C GLY A 183 17.27 -3.90 -17.16
N GLU A 184 16.38 -3.28 -16.39
CA GLU A 184 16.72 -2.44 -15.25
C GLU A 184 16.21 -3.08 -13.94
N ARG A 185 16.85 -2.79 -12.80
CA ARG A 185 16.31 -3.12 -11.48
C ARG A 185 14.94 -2.47 -11.31
N PHE A 186 14.03 -3.16 -10.62
CA PHE A 186 12.66 -2.70 -10.41
C PHE A 186 12.56 -1.26 -9.87
N ASP A 187 13.35 -0.91 -8.86
CA ASP A 187 13.35 0.44 -8.27
C ASP A 187 13.71 1.54 -9.30
N ARG A 188 14.65 1.26 -10.21
CA ARG A 188 15.07 2.16 -11.28
C ARG A 188 14.05 2.19 -12.42
N ALA A 189 13.51 1.04 -12.80
CA ALA A 189 12.45 0.97 -13.79
C ALA A 189 11.23 1.78 -13.34
N MET A 190 10.81 1.65 -12.08
CA MET A 190 9.69 2.44 -11.55
C MET A 190 10.01 3.93 -11.45
N ALA A 191 11.25 4.30 -11.13
CA ALA A 191 11.68 5.70 -11.19
C ALA A 191 11.50 6.24 -12.61
N ARG A 192 12.08 5.57 -13.60
CA ARG A 192 12.06 6.01 -15.01
C ARG A 192 10.66 6.04 -15.62
N TRP A 193 9.81 5.03 -15.33
CA TRP A 193 8.54 4.87 -16.02
C TRP A 193 7.35 5.53 -15.32
N VAL A 194 7.47 5.85 -14.00
CA VAL A 194 6.37 6.42 -13.23
C VAL A 194 6.78 7.67 -12.46
N ILE A 195 7.84 7.58 -11.63
CA ILE A 195 8.18 8.61 -10.64
C ILE A 195 8.67 9.88 -11.34
N ASP A 196 9.68 9.76 -12.19
CA ASP A 196 10.31 10.90 -12.87
C ASP A 196 9.37 11.59 -13.87
N PRO A 197 8.60 10.87 -14.72
CA PRO A 197 7.64 11.51 -15.62
C PRO A 197 6.56 12.33 -14.90
N LEU A 198 6.17 11.92 -13.72
CA LEU A 198 5.19 12.62 -12.88
C LEU A 198 5.84 13.58 -11.87
N LYS A 199 7.17 13.65 -11.85
CA LYS A 199 7.97 14.50 -10.94
C LYS A 199 7.63 14.27 -9.47
N LEU A 200 7.43 13.00 -9.07
CA LEU A 200 7.05 12.65 -7.72
C LEU A 200 8.28 12.58 -6.82
N ASP A 201 8.15 13.08 -5.59
CA ASP A 201 9.12 12.85 -4.53
C ASP A 201 8.89 11.49 -3.87
N ALA A 202 9.26 10.42 -4.58
CA ALA A 202 8.97 9.06 -4.21
C ALA A 202 10.13 8.10 -4.51
N CYS A 203 10.13 6.94 -3.86
CA CYS A 203 11.10 5.87 -4.13
C CYS A 203 10.63 4.53 -3.57
N PHE A 204 11.10 3.41 -4.15
CA PHE A 204 10.84 2.08 -3.63
C PHE A 204 11.91 1.64 -2.64
N ASN A 205 11.47 1.23 -1.46
CA ASN A 205 12.25 0.56 -0.42
C ASN A 205 13.59 1.25 -0.05
N TRP A 206 13.66 2.56 -0.13
CA TRP A 206 14.84 3.41 0.10
C TRP A 206 16.01 3.19 -0.88
N ALA A 207 15.95 2.22 -1.79
CA ALA A 207 17.08 1.83 -2.64
C ALA A 207 17.54 2.92 -3.63
N ALA A 208 16.60 3.70 -4.14
CA ALA A 208 16.86 4.82 -5.05
C ALA A 208 16.42 6.16 -4.46
N CYS A 209 16.28 6.25 -3.14
CA CYS A 209 15.86 7.46 -2.47
C CYS A 209 17.02 8.45 -2.27
N ALA A 210 16.77 9.72 -2.55
CA ALA A 210 17.70 10.78 -2.19
C ALA A 210 17.81 10.91 -0.66
N PRO A 211 18.98 11.31 -0.12
CA PRO A 211 19.20 11.41 1.34
C PRO A 211 18.21 12.31 2.08
N ASP A 212 17.75 13.39 1.45
CA ASP A 212 16.77 14.33 2.03
C ASP A 212 15.39 13.68 2.24
N ARG A 213 15.01 12.69 1.43
CA ARG A 213 13.80 11.89 1.63
C ARG A 213 13.91 11.04 2.89
N ALA A 214 15.05 10.39 3.10
CA ALA A 214 15.29 9.62 4.32
C ALA A 214 15.26 10.52 5.58
N ALA A 215 15.77 11.74 5.47
CA ALA A 215 15.73 12.72 6.56
C ALA A 215 14.30 13.13 6.95
N ARG A 216 13.37 13.13 6.00
CA ARG A 216 11.95 13.49 6.21
C ARG A 216 11.03 12.29 6.42
N ALA A 217 11.54 11.05 6.41
CA ALA A 217 10.74 9.85 6.55
C ALA A 217 9.81 9.90 7.77
N VAL A 218 8.58 9.42 7.59
CA VAL A 218 7.65 9.19 8.69
C VAL A 218 7.99 7.85 9.33
N VAL A 219 8.31 7.86 10.63
CA VAL A 219 8.53 6.66 11.41
C VAL A 219 7.20 5.94 11.65
N LEU A 220 7.12 4.67 11.34
CA LEU A 220 5.92 3.88 11.60
C LEU A 220 5.99 3.23 12.98
N TYR A 221 4.92 3.40 13.75
CA TYR A 221 4.76 2.86 15.09
C TYR A 221 3.60 1.88 15.12
N ARG A 222 3.73 0.83 15.93
CA ARG A 222 2.61 -0.03 16.33
C ARG A 222 1.69 0.73 17.30
N ASP A 223 0.53 0.18 17.58
CA ASP A 223 -0.45 0.74 18.52
C ASP A 223 0.07 0.82 19.95
N ASP A 224 0.93 -0.12 20.37
CA ASP A 224 1.65 -0.10 21.66
C ASP A 224 2.75 0.98 21.74
N GLY A 225 3.05 1.65 20.63
CA GLY A 225 4.06 2.70 20.53
C GLY A 225 5.45 2.22 20.14
N ALA A 226 5.67 0.92 19.98
CA ALA A 226 6.94 0.38 19.48
C ALA A 226 7.20 0.83 18.04
N VAL A 227 8.46 1.08 17.72
CA VAL A 227 8.88 1.35 16.33
C VAL A 227 8.69 0.07 15.50
N ALA A 228 7.89 0.18 14.45
CA ALA A 228 7.67 -0.91 13.50
C ALA A 228 8.68 -0.89 12.35
N THR A 229 8.91 0.29 11.74
CA THR A 229 9.87 0.46 10.64
C THR A 229 10.14 1.93 10.35
N ASP A 230 11.11 2.18 9.47
CA ASP A 230 11.48 3.51 8.94
C ASP A 230 11.99 4.52 10.00
N ASP A 231 12.52 4.07 11.17
CA ASP A 231 13.33 4.90 12.08
C ASP A 231 14.74 5.08 11.51
N LEU A 232 14.83 5.87 10.46
CA LEU A 232 16.07 6.09 9.71
C LEU A 232 17.04 7.08 10.38
N ARG A 233 16.59 7.80 11.40
CA ARG A 233 17.39 8.84 12.08
C ARG A 233 18.04 9.82 11.10
N GLY A 234 17.32 10.15 10.05
CA GLY A 234 17.76 11.10 9.01
C GLY A 234 18.76 10.54 8.00
N ARG A 235 19.00 9.23 7.96
CA ARG A 235 19.97 8.59 7.05
C ARG A 235 19.33 7.44 6.27
N PRO A 236 19.70 7.21 5.01
CA PRO A 236 19.32 5.99 4.31
C PRO A 236 19.75 4.74 5.09
N PRO A 237 19.00 3.63 5.03
CA PRO A 237 19.39 2.38 5.67
C PRO A 237 20.67 1.83 5.03
N ALA A 238 21.51 1.18 5.84
CA ALA A 238 22.75 0.53 5.36
C ALA A 238 22.46 -0.54 4.28
N CYS A 239 21.34 -1.24 4.43
CA CYS A 239 20.81 -2.15 3.41
C CYS A 239 19.34 -1.81 3.13
N PRO A 240 18.99 -1.35 1.92
CA PRO A 240 17.62 -1.00 1.56
C PRO A 240 16.77 -2.20 1.14
N VAL A 241 17.32 -3.40 1.14
CA VAL A 241 16.65 -4.65 0.75
C VAL A 241 16.71 -5.68 1.87
N ASN A 242 15.83 -6.68 1.80
CA ASN A 242 15.92 -7.81 2.72
C ASN A 242 17.16 -8.63 2.38
N ALA A 243 18.09 -8.71 3.32
CA ALA A 243 19.34 -9.50 3.22
C ALA A 243 19.45 -10.46 4.41
N PRO A 244 20.02 -11.66 4.23
CA PRO A 244 20.24 -12.58 5.34
C PRO A 244 21.10 -11.91 6.43
N PRO A 245 20.87 -12.21 7.71
CA PRO A 245 21.69 -11.70 8.81
C PRO A 245 23.18 -11.98 8.58
N GLY A 246 24.01 -10.94 8.74
CA GLY A 246 25.47 -11.05 8.56
C GLY A 246 25.96 -11.10 7.10
N SER A 247 25.06 -11.09 6.11
CA SER A 247 25.46 -11.02 4.70
C SER A 247 25.78 -9.58 4.26
N ALA A 248 26.68 -9.43 3.30
CA ALA A 248 26.93 -8.14 2.68
C ALA A 248 25.72 -7.70 1.85
N CYS A 249 25.35 -6.42 1.98
CA CYS A 249 24.30 -5.81 1.15
C CYS A 249 24.87 -5.35 -0.19
N ASP A 250 25.27 -6.28 -1.02
CA ASP A 250 25.88 -6.01 -2.33
C ASP A 250 24.87 -6.22 -3.47
N LEU A 251 24.32 -5.13 -3.98
CA LEU A 251 23.40 -5.13 -5.12
C LEU A 251 24.13 -5.06 -6.48
N SER A 252 25.46 -4.98 -6.52
CA SER A 252 26.22 -4.89 -7.79
C SER A 252 26.13 -6.18 -8.59
N ARG A 253 25.92 -7.31 -7.93
CA ARG A 253 25.80 -8.66 -8.51
C ARG A 253 24.36 -9.06 -8.81
N TYR A 254 23.38 -8.23 -8.41
CA TYR A 254 21.98 -8.52 -8.66
C TYR A 254 21.66 -8.46 -10.16
N ARG A 255 20.99 -9.48 -10.66
CA ARG A 255 20.56 -9.55 -12.06
C ARG A 255 19.05 -9.29 -12.16
N PRO A 256 18.64 -8.30 -12.97
CA PRO A 256 17.22 -8.01 -13.18
C PRO A 256 16.43 -9.25 -13.60
N GLY A 257 15.29 -9.48 -12.93
CA GLY A 257 14.40 -10.62 -13.15
C GLY A 257 14.68 -11.86 -12.30
N GLU A 258 15.73 -11.89 -11.47
CA GLU A 258 16.00 -13.03 -10.59
C GLU A 258 15.18 -13.01 -9.32
N ASN A 259 14.96 -11.84 -8.73
CA ASN A 259 14.23 -11.68 -7.47
C ASN A 259 13.50 -10.33 -7.39
N GLY A 260 12.37 -10.20 -8.04
CA GLY A 260 11.55 -8.97 -8.00
C GLY A 260 11.00 -8.61 -6.62
N ALA A 261 11.15 -9.47 -5.60
CA ALA A 261 10.73 -9.16 -4.24
C ALA A 261 11.62 -8.13 -3.54
N LEU A 262 12.89 -8.00 -3.95
CA LEU A 262 13.91 -7.23 -3.22
C LEU A 262 13.51 -5.78 -2.94
N PHE A 263 12.82 -5.15 -3.87
CA PHE A 263 12.43 -3.74 -3.75
C PHE A 263 10.99 -3.56 -3.27
N SER A 264 10.40 -4.61 -2.67
CA SER A 264 9.07 -4.62 -2.07
C SER A 264 7.97 -4.04 -2.99
N PRO A 265 7.78 -4.56 -4.20
CA PRO A 265 6.81 -4.03 -5.17
C PRO A 265 5.37 -4.04 -4.64
N GLN A 266 5.05 -4.99 -3.76
CA GLN A 266 3.73 -5.14 -3.16
C GLN A 266 3.38 -4.05 -2.13
N GLY A 267 4.40 -3.36 -1.54
CA GLY A 267 4.13 -2.47 -0.41
C GLY A 267 5.27 -1.53 -0.03
N GLY A 268 6.31 -1.39 -0.86
CA GLY A 268 7.55 -0.69 -0.50
C GLY A 268 7.68 0.75 -1.01
N LEU A 269 6.67 1.31 -1.65
CA LEU A 269 6.72 2.71 -2.09
C LEU A 269 6.66 3.67 -0.90
N ARG A 270 7.57 4.64 -0.87
CA ARG A 270 7.56 5.81 0.02
C ARG A 270 7.25 7.03 -0.84
N ILE A 271 6.21 7.74 -0.45
CA ILE A 271 5.67 8.89 -1.18
C ILE A 271 4.92 9.82 -0.22
N SER A 272 4.89 11.10 -0.50
CA SER A 272 4.08 12.06 0.24
C SER A 272 2.58 11.92 -0.12
N MET A 273 1.70 12.36 0.77
CA MET A 273 0.26 12.35 0.46
C MET A 273 -0.09 13.37 -0.63
N ARG A 274 0.69 14.43 -0.77
CA ARG A 274 0.51 15.40 -1.85
C ARG A 274 0.83 14.79 -3.22
N ASP A 275 1.92 14.03 -3.30
CA ASP A 275 2.28 13.33 -4.54
C ASP A 275 1.38 12.13 -4.82
N LEU A 276 0.92 11.45 -3.78
CA LEU A 276 -0.10 10.42 -3.94
C LEU A 276 -1.43 10.98 -4.50
N ALA A 277 -1.79 12.21 -4.10
CA ALA A 277 -2.92 12.93 -4.69
C ALA A 277 -2.66 13.30 -6.16
N THR A 278 -1.41 13.56 -6.57
CA THR A 278 -1.05 13.76 -7.99
C THR A 278 -1.33 12.49 -8.80
N LEU A 279 -0.94 11.31 -8.31
CA LEU A 279 -1.29 10.03 -8.94
C LEU A 279 -2.82 9.84 -9.01
N GLY A 280 -3.54 10.19 -7.94
CA GLY A 280 -5.00 10.16 -7.92
C GLY A 280 -5.62 11.06 -8.98
N ARG A 281 -5.07 12.25 -9.19
CA ARG A 281 -5.55 13.19 -10.23
C ARG A 281 -5.28 12.68 -11.65
N VAL A 282 -4.17 11.98 -11.88
CA VAL A 282 -3.92 11.31 -13.18
C VAL A 282 -5.06 10.33 -13.48
N LEU A 283 -5.44 9.47 -12.53
CA LEU A 283 -6.54 8.52 -12.71
C LEU A 283 -7.92 9.22 -12.82
N LEU A 284 -8.13 10.29 -12.07
CA LEU A 284 -9.37 11.08 -12.09
C LEU A 284 -9.59 11.81 -13.41
N ASN A 285 -8.49 12.18 -14.09
CA ASN A 285 -8.47 12.87 -15.37
C ASN A 285 -8.18 11.93 -16.55
N ASP A 286 -8.58 10.67 -16.44
CA ASP A 286 -8.47 9.68 -17.51
C ASP A 286 -7.05 9.51 -18.07
N GLY A 287 -6.04 9.69 -17.20
CA GLY A 287 -4.63 9.46 -17.51
C GLY A 287 -3.89 10.64 -18.15
N VAL A 288 -4.55 11.78 -18.30
CA VAL A 288 -3.99 12.96 -19.02
C VAL A 288 -2.53 13.22 -18.65
N GLY A 289 -1.68 13.28 -19.68
CA GLY A 289 -0.23 13.52 -19.55
C GLY A 289 0.60 12.32 -19.13
N PHE A 290 -0.02 11.16 -18.86
CA PHE A 290 0.72 9.98 -18.38
C PHE A 290 0.25 8.65 -18.98
N LEU A 291 -1.04 8.35 -19.00
CA LEU A 291 -1.65 7.15 -19.58
C LEU A 291 -2.74 7.55 -20.57
N SER A 292 -3.05 6.68 -21.52
CA SER A 292 -4.23 6.85 -22.36
C SER A 292 -5.52 6.61 -21.57
N PRO A 293 -6.66 7.21 -21.97
CA PRO A 293 -7.96 6.91 -21.38
C PRO A 293 -8.32 5.41 -21.44
N ALA A 294 -7.92 4.73 -22.52
CA ALA A 294 -8.12 3.29 -22.69
C ALA A 294 -7.35 2.49 -21.61
N SER A 295 -6.09 2.84 -21.35
CA SER A 295 -5.30 2.22 -20.29
C SER A 295 -5.88 2.45 -18.90
N VAL A 296 -6.38 3.65 -18.61
CA VAL A 296 -7.06 3.92 -17.33
C VAL A 296 -8.35 3.12 -17.22
N ALA A 297 -9.11 2.99 -18.30
CA ALA A 297 -10.31 2.15 -18.31
C ALA A 297 -9.97 0.68 -18.01
N VAL A 298 -8.96 0.11 -18.68
CA VAL A 298 -8.49 -1.26 -18.43
C VAL A 298 -8.02 -1.40 -16.97
N LEU A 299 -7.26 -0.44 -16.45
CA LEU A 299 -6.73 -0.45 -15.09
C LEU A 299 -7.83 -0.43 -14.01
N THR A 300 -8.94 0.28 -14.26
CA THR A 300 -9.96 0.57 -13.24
C THR A 300 -11.27 -0.19 -13.42
N THR A 301 -11.48 -0.88 -14.56
CA THR A 301 -12.67 -1.71 -14.76
C THR A 301 -12.54 -3.03 -14.02
N PRO A 302 -13.45 -3.37 -13.10
CA PRO A 302 -13.41 -4.62 -12.37
C PRO A 302 -13.41 -5.85 -13.30
N VAL A 303 -12.45 -6.74 -13.10
CA VAL A 303 -12.36 -8.05 -13.77
C VAL A 303 -12.79 -9.19 -12.86
N TRP A 304 -13.05 -8.87 -11.60
CA TRP A 304 -13.64 -9.77 -10.62
C TRP A 304 -14.64 -9.02 -9.75
N THR A 305 -15.77 -9.68 -9.50
CA THR A 305 -16.78 -9.26 -8.54
C THR A 305 -17.19 -10.50 -7.74
N TYR A 306 -17.19 -10.39 -6.41
CA TYR A 306 -17.56 -11.48 -5.53
C TYR A 306 -18.99 -11.94 -5.80
N ASP A 307 -19.19 -13.23 -6.02
CA ASP A 307 -20.50 -13.85 -6.28
C ASP A 307 -21.02 -14.72 -5.13
N GLY A 308 -20.24 -14.87 -4.07
CA GLY A 308 -20.50 -15.72 -2.92
C GLY A 308 -19.55 -16.91 -2.84
N THR A 309 -18.92 -17.32 -3.94
CA THR A 309 -18.13 -18.55 -4.05
C THR A 309 -16.79 -18.40 -4.79
N ASN A 310 -16.65 -17.38 -5.64
CA ASN A 310 -15.54 -17.24 -6.60
C ASN A 310 -14.29 -16.54 -6.03
N GLY A 311 -14.17 -16.44 -4.71
CA GLY A 311 -13.01 -15.79 -4.09
C GLY A 311 -13.11 -15.61 -2.58
N VAL A 312 -12.03 -15.11 -2.00
CA VAL A 312 -11.93 -14.74 -0.58
C VAL A 312 -12.02 -13.22 -0.47
N THR A 313 -12.98 -12.73 0.32
CA THR A 313 -13.27 -11.29 0.46
C THR A 313 -12.43 -10.59 1.53
N GLY A 314 -11.48 -11.28 2.15
CA GLY A 314 -10.57 -10.74 3.17
C GLY A 314 -9.64 -11.81 3.72
N GLU A 315 -8.72 -11.42 4.58
CA GLU A 315 -7.80 -12.30 5.29
C GLU A 315 -8.21 -12.40 6.77
N GLY A 316 -8.04 -13.57 7.40
CA GLY A 316 -8.13 -13.74 8.84
C GLY A 316 -9.44 -13.26 9.51
N GLY A 317 -10.59 -13.31 8.84
CA GLY A 317 -11.88 -12.83 9.35
C GLY A 317 -12.30 -11.45 8.83
N ASP A 318 -11.53 -10.86 7.94
CA ASP A 318 -11.79 -9.55 7.30
C ASP A 318 -12.84 -9.63 6.18
N GLY A 319 -13.79 -10.54 6.30
CA GLY A 319 -14.82 -10.76 5.29
C GLY A 319 -15.49 -9.48 4.82
N GLY A 320 -15.62 -9.36 3.49
CA GLY A 320 -16.27 -8.23 2.87
C GLY A 320 -15.39 -7.02 2.56
N PHE A 321 -14.06 -7.10 2.77
CA PHE A 321 -13.12 -6.03 2.45
C PHE A 321 -12.87 -5.93 0.93
N PHE A 322 -12.61 -7.06 0.27
CA PHE A 322 -12.46 -7.15 -1.17
C PHE A 322 -13.74 -7.73 -1.79
N CYS A 323 -14.47 -6.96 -2.55
CA CYS A 323 -15.67 -7.43 -3.21
C CYS A 323 -15.70 -7.18 -4.72
N ARG A 324 -14.93 -6.19 -5.20
CA ARG A 324 -14.74 -5.91 -6.64
C ARG A 324 -13.31 -5.47 -6.85
N TYR A 325 -12.64 -6.06 -7.84
CA TYR A 325 -11.24 -5.79 -8.08
C TYR A 325 -10.91 -5.78 -9.58
N ALA A 326 -10.07 -4.83 -9.97
CA ALA A 326 -9.53 -4.65 -11.31
C ALA A 326 -8.04 -5.00 -11.34
N LEU A 327 -7.20 -4.26 -12.03
CA LEU A 327 -5.75 -4.48 -12.10
C LEU A 327 -5.04 -3.67 -11.01
N ALA A 328 -4.85 -4.28 -9.84
CA ALA A 328 -4.37 -3.64 -8.61
C ALA A 328 -5.21 -2.42 -8.17
N VAL A 329 -6.47 -2.42 -8.52
CA VAL A 329 -7.45 -1.40 -8.15
C VAL A 329 -8.67 -2.06 -7.53
N GLN A 330 -9.01 -1.64 -6.32
CA GLN A 330 -10.23 -2.01 -5.63
C GLN A 330 -11.37 -1.05 -6.03
N THR A 331 -12.58 -1.57 -6.21
CA THR A 331 -13.78 -0.76 -6.37
C THR A 331 -14.66 -0.94 -5.15
N LEU A 332 -15.02 0.16 -4.49
CA LEU A 332 -15.81 0.19 -3.24
C LEU A 332 -17.32 0.30 -3.49
N ALA A 333 -18.05 0.09 -2.40
CA ALA A 333 -19.50 0.13 -2.29
C ALA A 333 -20.19 -0.95 -3.15
N THR A 334 -19.79 -2.21 -2.91
CA THR A 334 -20.41 -3.36 -3.57
C THR A 334 -21.71 -3.76 -2.85
N ALA A 335 -22.85 -3.56 -3.50
CA ALA A 335 -24.16 -3.91 -2.97
C ALA A 335 -24.42 -5.44 -3.06
N ARG A 336 -23.74 -6.23 -2.22
CA ARG A 336 -23.87 -7.69 -2.17
C ARG A 336 -23.77 -8.22 -0.76
N ALA A 337 -24.49 -9.28 -0.44
CA ALA A 337 -24.37 -9.99 0.83
C ALA A 337 -22.93 -10.48 1.03
N GLY A 338 -22.39 -10.31 2.25
CA GLY A 338 -21.00 -10.62 2.57
C GLY A 338 -20.00 -9.50 2.24
N CYS A 339 -20.42 -8.43 1.55
CA CYS A 339 -19.58 -7.26 1.29
C CYS A 339 -19.77 -6.19 2.36
N ARG A 340 -18.66 -5.65 2.86
CA ARG A 340 -18.61 -4.59 3.86
C ARG A 340 -17.59 -3.51 3.43
N ASP A 341 -17.58 -3.19 2.14
CA ASP A 341 -16.61 -2.34 1.49
C ASP A 341 -17.11 -0.90 1.22
N ASP A 342 -18.06 -0.40 2.04
CA ASP A 342 -18.49 1.00 2.01
C ASP A 342 -18.10 1.77 3.29
N PRO A 343 -16.84 2.25 3.41
CA PRO A 343 -16.37 2.99 4.58
C PRO A 343 -16.97 4.39 4.71
N VAL A 344 -17.52 4.94 3.63
CA VAL A 344 -18.22 6.24 3.67
C VAL A 344 -19.67 6.06 4.08
N GLY A 345 -20.30 4.96 3.68
CA GLY A 345 -21.70 4.64 3.99
C GLY A 345 -22.69 5.43 3.13
N ASP A 346 -22.30 5.78 1.90
CA ASP A 346 -23.14 6.55 0.98
C ASP A 346 -23.47 5.78 -0.31
N GLY A 347 -23.05 4.53 -0.44
CA GLY A 347 -23.30 3.66 -1.58
C GLY A 347 -22.61 4.08 -2.87
N ARG A 348 -21.74 5.10 -2.85
CA ARG A 348 -21.13 5.64 -4.07
C ARG A 348 -19.89 4.84 -4.45
N ALA A 349 -19.79 4.49 -5.72
CA ALA A 349 -18.64 3.80 -6.26
C ALA A 349 -17.37 4.67 -6.16
N ARG A 350 -16.30 4.08 -5.61
CA ARG A 350 -14.97 4.68 -5.59
C ARG A 350 -13.96 3.66 -6.06
N VAL A 351 -12.97 4.11 -6.82
CA VAL A 351 -11.84 3.28 -7.26
C VAL A 351 -10.57 3.74 -6.59
N GLY A 352 -9.70 2.81 -6.27
CA GLY A 352 -8.42 3.10 -5.59
C GLY A 352 -7.83 1.89 -4.92
N HIS A 353 -7.10 2.10 -3.84
CA HIS A 353 -6.54 1.01 -3.04
C HIS A 353 -6.30 1.44 -1.59
N ALA A 354 -6.50 0.52 -0.67
CA ALA A 354 -6.10 0.65 0.73
C ALA A 354 -4.66 0.16 0.94
N GLY A 355 -4.05 0.60 2.03
CA GLY A 355 -2.76 0.09 2.48
C GLY A 355 -2.75 -0.22 3.97
N ASP A 356 -2.25 -1.39 4.32
CA ASP A 356 -2.14 -1.90 5.68
C ASP A 356 -0.78 -2.54 5.89
N ALA A 357 0.04 -2.00 6.78
CA ALA A 357 1.29 -2.60 7.24
C ALA A 357 1.88 -1.82 8.41
N TYR A 358 2.50 -2.51 9.36
CA TYR A 358 3.31 -1.87 10.39
C TYR A 358 2.56 -0.84 11.26
N GLY A 359 1.29 -1.08 11.58
CA GLY A 359 0.43 -0.15 12.29
C GLY A 359 0.00 1.07 11.46
N LEU A 360 0.29 1.08 10.17
CA LEU A 360 -0.20 2.10 9.23
C LEU A 360 -1.48 1.64 8.56
N ARG A 361 -2.42 2.57 8.42
CA ARG A 361 -3.53 2.49 7.47
C ARG A 361 -3.42 3.65 6.50
N SER A 362 -3.53 3.36 5.20
CA SER A 362 -3.45 4.38 4.15
C SER A 362 -4.52 4.13 3.08
N GLY A 363 -4.84 5.14 2.30
CA GLY A 363 -5.82 5.03 1.22
C GLY A 363 -5.61 6.09 0.13
N LEU A 364 -5.84 5.67 -1.11
CA LEU A 364 -6.06 6.54 -2.24
C LEU A 364 -7.39 6.16 -2.86
N TRP A 365 -8.37 7.07 -2.81
CA TRP A 365 -9.72 6.80 -3.30
C TRP A 365 -10.23 7.93 -4.18
N ILE A 366 -10.86 7.56 -5.29
CA ILE A 366 -11.33 8.46 -6.34
C ILE A 366 -12.80 8.21 -6.57
N ASP A 367 -13.61 9.26 -6.42
CA ASP A 367 -15.01 9.31 -6.83
C ASP A 367 -15.08 9.99 -8.21
N ARG A 368 -15.12 9.18 -9.27
CA ARG A 368 -15.13 9.68 -10.65
C ARG A 368 -16.40 10.48 -10.98
N ALA A 369 -17.52 10.08 -10.40
CA ALA A 369 -18.80 10.76 -10.61
C ALA A 369 -18.83 12.15 -9.95
N ALA A 370 -18.24 12.28 -8.76
CA ALA A 370 -18.10 13.57 -8.09
C ALA A 370 -16.93 14.40 -8.61
N GLY A 371 -16.01 13.83 -9.37
CA GLY A 371 -14.80 14.51 -9.81
C GLY A 371 -13.83 14.82 -8.66
N THR A 372 -13.82 14.02 -7.61
CA THR A 372 -13.02 14.25 -6.40
C THR A 372 -12.24 13.00 -5.96
N GLY A 373 -11.24 13.20 -5.10
CA GLY A 373 -10.52 12.11 -4.49
C GLY A 373 -9.87 12.50 -3.16
N VAL A 374 -9.32 11.50 -2.48
CA VAL A 374 -8.63 11.66 -1.22
C VAL A 374 -7.44 10.69 -1.13
N ALA A 375 -6.30 11.21 -0.68
CA ALA A 375 -5.13 10.45 -0.26
C ALA A 375 -4.93 10.66 1.24
N PHE A 376 -4.65 9.60 1.99
CA PHE A 376 -4.46 9.70 3.43
C PHE A 376 -3.61 8.58 4.01
N PHE A 377 -3.09 8.82 5.22
CA PHE A 377 -2.62 7.77 6.11
C PHE A 377 -2.87 8.11 7.59
N ALA A 378 -2.86 7.08 8.42
CA ALA A 378 -2.77 7.13 9.88
C ALA A 378 -1.78 6.08 10.37
N THR A 379 -0.98 6.42 11.41
CA THR A 379 -0.04 5.50 12.06
C THR A 379 -0.54 5.05 13.42
N ALA A 380 0.07 4.02 14.00
CA ALA A 380 -0.29 3.45 15.30
C ALA A 380 -1.78 3.02 15.38
N VAL A 381 -2.28 2.47 14.30
CA VAL A 381 -3.61 1.86 14.23
C VAL A 381 -3.46 0.39 14.60
N ALA A 382 -4.27 -0.08 15.55
CA ALA A 382 -4.24 -1.46 16.02
C ALA A 382 -4.51 -2.45 14.89
N ASP A 383 -3.80 -3.57 14.90
CA ASP A 383 -4.09 -4.68 13.99
C ASP A 383 -5.50 -5.21 14.27
N GLY A 384 -6.22 -5.56 13.21
CA GLY A 384 -7.59 -6.03 13.33
C GLY A 384 -8.64 -4.98 13.72
N ALA A 385 -8.28 -3.70 13.85
CA ALA A 385 -9.25 -2.63 14.11
C ALA A 385 -10.32 -2.57 13.00
N ARG A 386 -11.61 -2.66 13.40
CA ARG A 386 -12.76 -2.66 12.48
C ARG A 386 -13.63 -1.44 12.72
N GLY A 387 -14.04 -0.82 11.62
CA GLY A 387 -15.03 0.23 11.60
C GLY A 387 -16.44 -0.29 11.91
N ARG A 388 -17.33 0.62 12.26
CA ARG A 388 -18.71 0.28 12.55
C ARG A 388 -19.53 -0.01 11.28
N ARG A 389 -19.14 0.55 10.13
CA ARG A 389 -19.89 0.46 8.87
C ARG A 389 -19.33 -0.55 7.91
N SER A 390 -18.02 -0.72 7.94
CA SER A 390 -17.29 -1.47 6.92
C SER A 390 -16.25 -2.40 7.52
N ALA A 391 -15.56 -3.14 6.68
CA ALA A 391 -14.39 -3.91 7.04
C ALA A 391 -13.12 -3.05 7.20
N PHE A 392 -13.18 -1.77 6.86
CA PHE A 392 -12.09 -0.81 7.06
C PHE A 392 -11.98 -0.40 8.53
N SER A 393 -10.82 0.12 8.93
CA SER A 393 -10.61 0.61 10.29
C SER A 393 -11.40 1.91 10.57
N PRO A 394 -11.64 2.26 11.85
CA PRO A 394 -12.28 3.53 12.20
C PRO A 394 -11.51 4.76 11.69
N ALA A 395 -10.17 4.65 11.60
CA ALA A 395 -9.33 5.72 11.07
C ALA A 395 -9.59 5.94 9.56
N GLU A 396 -9.67 4.86 8.78
CA GLU A 396 -9.98 4.93 7.35
C GLU A 396 -11.38 5.47 7.11
N GLU A 397 -12.41 4.95 7.83
CA GLU A 397 -13.79 5.48 7.74
C GLU A 397 -13.86 6.99 8.01
N ARG A 398 -13.08 7.49 8.96
CA ARG A 398 -13.03 8.91 9.31
C ARG A 398 -12.28 9.73 8.25
N LEU A 399 -11.10 9.26 7.81
CA LEU A 399 -10.25 9.97 6.87
C LEU A 399 -10.86 10.02 5.47
N MET A 400 -11.58 9.01 5.04
CA MET A 400 -12.30 9.02 3.76
C MET A 400 -13.41 10.08 3.75
N ARG A 401 -14.17 10.22 4.83
CA ARG A 401 -15.24 11.23 4.92
C ARG A 401 -14.74 12.65 5.12
N GLY A 402 -13.56 12.82 5.74
CA GLY A 402 -13.06 14.11 6.20
C GLY A 402 -13.81 14.63 7.46
N ALA A 403 -13.31 15.69 8.04
CA ALA A 403 -14.01 16.36 9.14
C ALA A 403 -15.36 16.90 8.64
N ARG A 404 -16.47 16.49 9.27
CA ARG A 404 -17.74 17.19 9.07
C ARG A 404 -17.51 18.66 9.44
N ARG A 405 -17.89 19.59 8.58
CA ARG A 405 -18.08 20.98 9.02
C ARG A 405 -19.04 20.88 10.22
N ALA A 406 -18.64 21.39 11.38
CA ALA A 406 -19.60 21.67 12.41
C ALA A 406 -20.66 22.55 11.76
N SER A 407 -21.87 22.03 11.60
CA SER A 407 -22.98 22.87 11.20
C SER A 407 -23.06 23.97 12.24
N ALA A 408 -22.76 25.19 11.86
CA ALA A 408 -23.10 26.34 12.67
C ALA A 408 -24.61 26.23 12.94
N ARG A 409 -24.95 25.99 14.22
CA ARG A 409 -26.32 26.16 14.72
C ARG A 409 -26.49 27.62 15.05
#